data_f7dadbfe6f1c4a8a734ce1512778fda0
#
_entry.id   f7dadbfe6f1c4a8a734ce1512778fda0
#
_cell.length_a   1.000
_cell.length_b   1.000
_cell.length_c   1.000
_cell.angle_alpha   90.00
_cell.angle_beta   90.00
_cell.angle_gamma   90.00
#
_symmetry.space_group_name_H-M   'P 1'
#
loop_
_entity.id
_entity.type
_entity.pdbx_description
1 polymer ?
#
loop_
_entity_poly.entity_id
_entity_poly.type
_entity_poly.pdbx_seq_one_letter_code
_entity_poly.pdbx_strand_id
1 'polypeptide(L)'
;MASTRLRSELAAALSSIASRSLPDERCLILSGGVDTCAILACAKSVGLTFAAAITVLTGEQSPDREFAVAAAKEHALPHHIVEVTSAALVDTYLPACVKLLATFDGMTLRNSLVVAAAMRKASDLGFKHAVVGDGADELFGGYSFMWGCEDDPVEWKQKRDKMCREWTFATNALAAAYGLQAHSPYTEPEFVEWAVGQTQRSDCIAERSVRLTLGGEAIEHRVGKVVLREAFDTISSWRRKDPIEVGSGITVIGHDPYWSELISDDEFAAAKADLQSRGFVLKNKEHLANFRAFEASFGRDGTAHPKKKRLALGEGCAGCCFEIGDATFCDVCGAYPAQRS
;
A
#
# COMPACT_ATOMS: atom_id res chain seq x y z
N MET A 1 26.87 10.09 0.27
CA MET A 1 26.39 11.43 0.74
C MET A 1 24.88 11.45 0.92
N ALA A 2 24.05 11.06 -0.06
CA ALA A 2 22.59 11.06 0.08
C ALA A 2 22.10 10.12 1.20
N SER A 3 22.62 8.91 1.31
CA SER A 3 22.25 7.94 2.36
C SER A 3 22.58 8.40 3.79
N THR A 4 23.69 9.13 3.97
CA THR A 4 24.02 9.71 5.29
C THR A 4 23.04 10.82 5.68
N ARG A 5 22.67 11.66 4.72
CA ARG A 5 21.68 12.73 4.94
C ARG A 5 20.30 12.15 5.20
N LEU A 6 19.90 11.10 4.48
CA LEU A 6 18.62 10.41 4.71
C LEU A 6 18.47 9.96 6.16
N ARG A 7 19.52 9.43 6.79
CA ARG A 7 19.46 9.02 8.21
C ARG A 7 19.05 10.17 9.12
N SER A 8 19.63 11.36 8.93
CA SER A 8 19.31 12.52 9.76
C SER A 8 17.89 13.06 9.51
N GLU A 9 17.44 13.06 8.26
CA GLU A 9 16.10 13.51 7.90
C GLU A 9 15.03 12.53 8.40
N LEU A 10 15.26 11.23 8.26
CA LEU A 10 14.35 10.21 8.79
C LEU A 10 14.29 10.26 10.33
N ALA A 11 15.43 10.52 10.98
CA ALA A 11 15.50 10.71 12.43
C ALA A 11 14.69 11.93 12.89
N ALA A 12 14.76 13.05 12.17
CA ALA A 12 13.96 14.23 12.43
C ALA A 12 12.46 13.97 12.26
N ALA A 13 12.06 13.31 11.16
CA ALA A 13 10.68 12.91 10.91
C ALA A 13 10.12 11.99 12.01
N LEU A 14 10.90 10.99 12.45
CA LEU A 14 10.52 10.12 13.55
C LEU A 14 10.43 10.87 14.88
N SER A 15 11.32 11.82 15.14
CA SER A 15 11.27 12.66 16.34
C SER A 15 10.02 13.55 16.35
N SER A 16 9.60 14.07 15.19
CA SER A 16 8.34 14.77 15.03
C SER A 16 7.13 13.89 15.39
N ILE A 17 7.11 12.65 14.90
CA ILE A 17 6.05 11.67 15.25
C ILE A 17 6.09 11.36 16.77
N ALA A 18 7.28 11.18 17.33
CA ALA A 18 7.44 10.89 18.75
C ALA A 18 6.89 12.00 19.65
N SER A 19 7.01 13.25 19.24
CA SER A 19 6.49 14.41 20.01
C SER A 19 4.95 14.45 20.08
N ARG A 20 4.28 13.73 19.18
CA ARG A 20 2.81 13.70 19.06
C ARG A 20 2.17 12.43 19.63
N SER A 21 2.95 11.50 20.20
CA SER A 21 2.45 10.21 20.67
C SER A 21 3.32 9.65 21.80
N LEU A 22 2.69 9.00 22.77
CA LEU A 22 3.43 8.33 23.84
C LEU A 22 3.99 6.97 23.37
N PRO A 23 5.10 6.50 23.95
CA PRO A 23 5.70 5.21 23.57
C PRO A 23 4.75 4.01 23.68
N ASP A 24 3.93 3.96 24.71
CA ASP A 24 2.97 2.88 25.02
C ASP A 24 1.68 2.97 24.19
N GLU A 25 1.40 4.10 23.57
CA GLU A 25 0.25 4.32 22.68
C GLU A 25 0.57 4.06 21.20
N ARG A 26 1.83 3.75 20.87
CA ARG A 26 2.36 3.72 19.50
C ARG A 26 2.80 2.31 19.10
N CYS A 27 2.25 1.81 18.01
CA CYS A 27 2.71 0.56 17.36
C CYS A 27 3.30 0.82 15.98
N LEU A 28 4.04 -0.17 15.48
CA LEU A 28 4.54 -0.20 14.09
C LEU A 28 3.78 -1.27 13.31
N ILE A 29 3.22 -0.91 12.15
CA ILE A 29 2.73 -1.90 11.19
C ILE A 29 3.94 -2.39 10.40
N LEU A 30 4.37 -3.61 10.69
CA LEU A 30 5.64 -4.18 10.24
C LEU A 30 5.41 -5.22 9.15
N SER A 31 5.71 -4.89 7.90
CA SER A 31 5.68 -5.85 6.78
C SER A 31 6.97 -6.66 6.63
N GLY A 32 8.04 -6.28 7.34
CA GLY A 32 9.37 -6.85 7.07
C GLY A 32 9.98 -6.38 5.75
N GLY A 33 9.37 -5.41 5.07
CA GLY A 33 9.94 -4.72 3.93
C GLY A 33 10.98 -3.66 4.32
N VAL A 34 11.73 -3.16 3.33
CA VAL A 34 12.81 -2.19 3.57
C VAL A 34 12.32 -0.93 4.29
N ASP A 35 11.12 -0.46 4.01
CA ASP A 35 10.58 0.79 4.55
C ASP A 35 10.38 0.72 6.07
N THR A 36 9.68 -0.32 6.52
CA THR A 36 9.39 -0.51 7.94
C THR A 36 10.61 -0.97 8.73
N CYS A 37 11.53 -1.72 8.12
CA CYS A 37 12.80 -2.09 8.76
C CYS A 37 13.75 -0.88 8.88
N ALA A 38 13.76 0.04 7.92
CA ALA A 38 14.50 1.30 8.02
C ALA A 38 13.92 2.20 9.14
N ILE A 39 12.59 2.23 9.30
CA ILE A 39 11.94 2.92 10.43
C ILE A 39 12.42 2.34 11.75
N LEU A 40 12.45 1.01 11.91
CA LEU A 40 12.94 0.35 13.13
C LEU A 40 14.42 0.68 13.43
N ALA A 41 15.27 0.57 12.43
CA ALA A 41 16.70 0.86 12.57
C ALA A 41 16.95 2.32 12.95
N CYS A 42 16.24 3.25 12.29
CA CYS A 42 16.34 4.66 12.59
C CYS A 42 15.79 4.99 13.99
N ALA A 43 14.62 4.46 14.36
CA ALA A 43 14.00 4.66 15.67
C ALA A 43 14.95 4.27 16.81
N LYS A 44 15.61 3.12 16.68
CA LYS A 44 16.64 2.68 17.64
C LYS A 44 17.77 3.70 17.78
N SER A 45 18.23 4.29 16.68
CA SER A 45 19.33 5.25 16.69
C SER A 45 19.00 6.57 17.40
N VAL A 46 17.73 6.93 17.50
CA VAL A 46 17.24 8.18 18.14
C VAL A 46 16.50 7.92 19.46
N GLY A 47 16.54 6.68 19.96
CA GLY A 47 15.89 6.32 21.22
C GLY A 47 14.35 6.33 21.16
N LEU A 48 13.76 6.29 19.96
CA LEU A 48 12.33 6.16 19.81
C LEU A 48 11.93 4.68 19.97
N THR A 49 10.89 4.42 20.74
CA THR A 49 10.38 3.08 20.98
C THR A 49 8.96 2.91 20.48
N PHE A 50 8.63 1.68 20.06
CA PHE A 50 7.27 1.22 19.80
C PHE A 50 6.88 0.23 20.88
N ALA A 51 5.61 0.24 21.31
CA ALA A 51 5.14 -0.75 22.29
C ALA A 51 5.01 -2.15 21.66
N ALA A 52 4.69 -2.22 20.37
CA ALA A 52 4.62 -3.46 19.62
C ALA A 52 4.77 -3.26 18.11
N ALA A 53 5.06 -4.36 17.41
CA ALA A 53 4.86 -4.51 15.97
C ALA A 53 3.60 -5.33 15.68
N ILE A 54 2.93 -5.04 14.56
CA ILE A 54 1.78 -5.79 14.07
C ILE A 54 2.04 -6.17 12.60
N THR A 55 1.88 -7.45 12.28
CA THR A 55 1.99 -7.99 10.91
C THR A 55 0.74 -8.80 10.59
N VAL A 56 0.17 -8.64 9.40
CA VAL A 56 -0.98 -9.41 8.91
C VAL A 56 -0.53 -10.36 7.83
N LEU A 57 -0.87 -11.65 7.96
CA LEU A 57 -0.48 -12.72 7.04
C LEU A 57 -1.70 -13.57 6.70
N THR A 58 -1.85 -13.94 5.42
CA THR A 58 -2.99 -14.75 4.95
C THR A 58 -2.64 -16.21 4.67
N GLY A 59 -1.48 -16.67 5.13
CA GLY A 59 -1.04 -18.06 4.97
C GLY A 59 0.37 -18.27 5.48
N GLU A 60 0.73 -19.54 5.64
CA GLU A 60 2.05 -19.93 6.16
C GLU A 60 3.19 -19.49 5.22
N GLN A 61 2.94 -19.44 3.92
CA GLN A 61 3.93 -19.11 2.89
C GLN A 61 3.96 -17.61 2.54
N SER A 62 3.35 -16.74 3.36
CA SER A 62 3.41 -15.29 3.13
C SER A 62 4.86 -14.80 3.16
N PRO A 63 5.39 -14.19 2.09
CA PRO A 63 6.80 -13.78 1.98
C PRO A 63 7.27 -12.81 3.07
N ASP A 64 6.34 -12.03 3.65
CA ASP A 64 6.66 -11.07 4.71
C ASP A 64 6.98 -11.75 6.05
N ARG A 65 6.49 -12.98 6.28
CA ARG A 65 6.59 -13.67 7.59
C ARG A 65 8.00 -13.70 8.15
N GLU A 66 8.93 -14.28 7.39
CA GLU A 66 10.29 -14.50 7.89
C GLU A 66 11.04 -13.19 8.18
N PHE A 67 10.86 -12.19 7.32
CA PHE A 67 11.49 -10.88 7.47
C PHE A 67 10.89 -10.08 8.62
N ALA A 68 9.57 -10.07 8.78
CA ALA A 68 8.91 -9.37 9.87
C ALA A 68 9.25 -9.98 11.23
N VAL A 69 9.26 -11.32 11.33
CA VAL A 69 9.66 -12.04 12.54
C VAL A 69 11.13 -11.76 12.90
N ALA A 70 12.02 -11.83 11.90
CA ALA A 70 13.44 -11.56 12.14
C ALA A 70 13.70 -10.12 12.55
N ALA A 71 13.05 -9.15 11.91
CA ALA A 71 13.17 -7.73 12.24
C ALA A 71 12.65 -7.44 13.66
N ALA A 72 11.48 -7.95 14.03
CA ALA A 72 10.93 -7.77 15.37
C ALA A 72 11.85 -8.38 16.43
N LYS A 73 12.41 -9.56 16.17
CA LYS A 73 13.36 -10.24 17.08
C LYS A 73 14.66 -9.46 17.23
N GLU A 74 15.23 -8.95 16.14
CA GLU A 74 16.48 -8.16 16.16
C GLU A 74 16.35 -6.91 17.03
N HIS A 75 15.15 -6.31 17.03
CA HIS A 75 14.85 -5.11 17.81
C HIS A 75 14.23 -5.40 19.19
N ALA A 76 14.11 -6.67 19.58
CA ALA A 76 13.45 -7.11 20.84
C ALA A 76 12.04 -6.50 20.99
N LEU A 77 11.30 -6.34 19.88
CA LEU A 77 10.00 -5.69 19.85
C LEU A 77 8.88 -6.74 20.02
N PRO A 78 7.93 -6.56 20.97
CA PRO A 78 6.74 -7.39 21.03
C PRO A 78 6.07 -7.45 19.67
N HIS A 79 5.77 -8.67 19.18
CA HIS A 79 5.29 -8.86 17.82
C HIS A 79 3.97 -9.61 17.81
N HIS A 80 2.94 -8.95 17.30
CA HIS A 80 1.61 -9.53 17.09
C HIS A 80 1.43 -9.91 15.61
N ILE A 81 1.41 -11.19 15.34
CA ILE A 81 1.09 -11.71 14.00
C ILE A 81 -0.41 -12.00 13.96
N VAL A 82 -1.11 -11.35 13.03
CA VAL A 82 -2.51 -11.58 12.72
C VAL A 82 -2.57 -12.59 11.58
N GLU A 83 -2.78 -13.85 11.91
CA GLU A 83 -3.00 -14.90 10.92
C GLU A 83 -4.49 -14.97 10.60
N VAL A 84 -4.83 -14.78 9.35
CA VAL A 84 -6.21 -14.70 8.89
C VAL A 84 -6.33 -15.27 7.48
N THR A 85 -7.38 -16.02 7.19
CA THR A 85 -7.60 -16.51 5.83
C THR A 85 -8.04 -15.38 4.90
N SER A 86 -7.76 -15.51 3.60
CA SER A 86 -8.23 -14.55 2.60
C SER A 86 -9.75 -14.41 2.61
N ALA A 87 -10.49 -15.52 2.81
CA ALA A 87 -11.94 -15.51 2.93
C ALA A 87 -12.40 -14.68 4.13
N ALA A 88 -11.81 -14.89 5.31
CA ALA A 88 -12.15 -14.12 6.51
C ALA A 88 -11.83 -12.62 6.36
N LEU A 89 -10.75 -12.26 5.63
CA LEU A 89 -10.47 -10.86 5.29
C LEU A 89 -11.55 -10.26 4.40
N VAL A 90 -11.94 -10.98 3.34
CA VAL A 90 -13.00 -10.53 2.42
C VAL A 90 -14.32 -10.37 3.18
N ASP A 91 -14.76 -11.39 3.89
CA ASP A 91 -16.05 -11.38 4.59
C ASP A 91 -16.12 -10.30 5.65
N THR A 92 -15.02 -10.07 6.37
CA THR A 92 -15.01 -9.13 7.51
C THR A 92 -14.82 -7.69 7.08
N TYR A 93 -13.94 -7.42 6.09
CA TYR A 93 -13.48 -6.06 5.83
C TYR A 93 -13.92 -5.49 4.48
N LEU A 94 -14.25 -6.31 3.47
CA LEU A 94 -14.54 -5.80 2.12
C LEU A 94 -15.69 -4.77 2.10
N PRO A 95 -16.87 -5.02 2.70
CA PRO A 95 -17.96 -4.04 2.67
C PRO A 95 -17.57 -2.71 3.32
N ALA A 96 -16.84 -2.77 4.44
CA ALA A 96 -16.40 -1.58 5.16
C ALA A 96 -15.33 -0.80 4.37
N CYS A 97 -14.35 -1.48 3.77
CA CYS A 97 -13.33 -0.86 2.92
C CYS A 97 -13.95 -0.20 1.69
N VAL A 98 -14.85 -0.90 1.00
CA VAL A 98 -15.58 -0.35 -0.17
C VAL A 98 -16.34 0.92 0.22
N LYS A 99 -17.11 0.87 1.33
CA LYS A 99 -17.88 2.02 1.80
C LYS A 99 -16.99 3.19 2.22
N LEU A 100 -15.88 2.92 2.92
CA LEU A 100 -14.98 3.95 3.43
C LEU A 100 -14.21 4.64 2.29
N LEU A 101 -13.69 3.85 1.35
CA LEU A 101 -12.84 4.34 0.27
C LEU A 101 -13.64 4.77 -0.96
N ALA A 102 -14.90 4.39 -1.03
CA ALA A 102 -15.79 4.64 -2.15
C ALA A 102 -15.23 4.13 -3.49
N THR A 103 -14.68 2.93 -3.50
CA THR A 103 -14.03 2.29 -4.66
C THR A 103 -14.43 0.84 -4.80
N PHE A 104 -14.34 0.32 -6.01
CA PHE A 104 -14.38 -1.12 -6.28
C PHE A 104 -13.12 -1.61 -7.05
N ASP A 105 -12.06 -0.79 -7.06
CA ASP A 105 -10.76 -1.20 -7.60
C ASP A 105 -10.14 -2.33 -6.79
N GLY A 106 -9.84 -3.45 -7.47
CA GLY A 106 -9.36 -4.66 -6.82
C GLY A 106 -7.99 -4.47 -6.14
N MET A 107 -7.07 -3.73 -6.73
CA MET A 107 -5.74 -3.51 -6.13
C MET A 107 -5.83 -2.69 -4.85
N THR A 108 -6.55 -1.58 -4.89
CA THR A 108 -6.79 -0.74 -3.72
C THR A 108 -7.45 -1.54 -2.60
N LEU A 109 -8.46 -2.35 -2.92
CA LEU A 109 -9.19 -3.13 -1.92
C LEU A 109 -8.34 -4.26 -1.34
N ARG A 110 -7.60 -5.04 -2.14
CA ARG A 110 -6.71 -6.09 -1.61
C ARG A 110 -5.74 -5.54 -0.58
N ASN A 111 -5.06 -4.44 -0.89
CA ASN A 111 -4.16 -3.77 0.05
C ASN A 111 -4.90 -3.27 1.30
N SER A 112 -6.08 -2.70 1.11
CA SER A 112 -6.88 -2.13 2.21
C SER A 112 -7.42 -3.18 3.17
N LEU A 113 -7.74 -4.39 2.74
CA LEU A 113 -8.17 -5.49 3.62
C LEU A 113 -7.07 -5.85 4.64
N VAL A 114 -5.83 -5.93 4.18
CA VAL A 114 -4.66 -6.22 5.04
C VAL A 114 -4.43 -5.08 6.03
N VAL A 115 -4.45 -3.84 5.54
CA VAL A 115 -4.28 -2.64 6.38
C VAL A 115 -5.41 -2.52 7.39
N ALA A 116 -6.67 -2.76 7.01
CA ALA A 116 -7.82 -2.73 7.91
C ALA A 116 -7.69 -3.75 9.06
N ALA A 117 -7.24 -4.97 8.75
CA ALA A 117 -6.98 -6.00 9.76
C ALA A 117 -5.86 -5.59 10.72
N ALA A 118 -4.79 -4.94 10.23
CA ALA A 118 -3.73 -4.41 11.06
C ALA A 118 -4.23 -3.28 11.98
N MET A 119 -5.01 -2.34 11.44
CA MET A 119 -5.58 -1.23 12.22
C MET A 119 -6.58 -1.73 13.26
N ARG A 120 -7.43 -2.70 12.92
CA ARG A 120 -8.32 -3.35 13.88
C ARG A 120 -7.53 -3.96 15.03
N LYS A 121 -6.48 -4.73 14.72
CA LYS A 121 -5.63 -5.33 15.77
C LYS A 121 -4.96 -4.29 16.64
N ALA A 122 -4.47 -3.20 16.06
CA ALA A 122 -3.88 -2.08 16.81
C ALA A 122 -4.89 -1.46 17.78
N SER A 123 -6.11 -1.21 17.31
CA SER A 123 -7.22 -0.70 18.13
C SER A 123 -7.60 -1.66 19.25
N ASP A 124 -7.74 -2.96 18.96
CA ASP A 124 -8.07 -3.99 19.94
C ASP A 124 -7.00 -4.13 21.05
N LEU A 125 -5.76 -3.79 20.76
CA LEU A 125 -4.64 -3.73 21.72
C LEU A 125 -4.57 -2.39 22.49
N GLY A 126 -5.43 -1.44 22.20
CA GLY A 126 -5.51 -0.14 22.87
C GLY A 126 -4.54 0.91 22.35
N PHE A 127 -3.85 0.67 21.22
CA PHE A 127 -2.99 1.69 20.60
C PHE A 127 -3.84 2.84 20.05
N LYS A 128 -3.22 4.02 19.96
CA LYS A 128 -3.81 5.23 19.38
C LYS A 128 -3.09 5.68 18.13
N HIS A 129 -1.83 5.29 17.98
CA HIS A 129 -0.95 5.71 16.91
C HIS A 129 -0.34 4.49 16.21
N ALA A 130 -0.54 4.41 14.89
CA ALA A 130 0.07 3.40 14.04
C ALA A 130 1.11 4.04 13.13
N VAL A 131 2.37 3.63 13.24
CA VAL A 131 3.43 4.07 12.32
C VAL A 131 3.51 3.09 11.16
N VAL A 132 3.62 3.63 9.94
CA VAL A 132 3.58 2.87 8.67
C VAL A 132 4.68 3.32 7.72
N GLY A 133 4.89 2.58 6.63
CA GLY A 133 5.93 2.85 5.63
C GLY A 133 5.46 3.57 4.37
N ASP A 134 4.25 4.14 4.36
CA ASP A 134 3.67 4.82 3.20
C ASP A 134 4.54 6.01 2.74
N GLY A 135 4.66 6.21 1.43
CA GLY A 135 5.42 7.31 0.83
C GLY A 135 6.84 6.94 0.40
N ALA A 136 7.45 5.90 0.97
CA ALA A 136 8.82 5.51 0.61
C ALA A 136 8.94 5.01 -0.85
N ASP A 137 7.92 4.32 -1.36
CA ASP A 137 7.88 3.85 -2.76
C ASP A 137 7.81 5.03 -3.72
N GLU A 138 7.00 6.00 -3.42
CA GLU A 138 6.76 7.21 -4.23
C GLU A 138 8.01 8.09 -4.28
N LEU A 139 8.63 8.33 -3.13
CA LEU A 139 9.81 9.18 -3.02
C LEU A 139 11.04 8.58 -3.68
N PHE A 140 11.25 7.28 -3.53
CA PHE A 140 12.53 6.64 -3.88
C PHE A 140 12.42 5.58 -4.98
N GLY A 141 11.38 5.67 -5.83
CA GLY A 141 11.25 4.82 -7.01
C GLY A 141 11.05 3.33 -6.70
N GLY A 142 10.23 3.02 -5.70
CA GLY A 142 9.94 1.64 -5.31
C GLY A 142 9.14 0.84 -6.33
N TYR A 143 8.48 1.49 -7.28
CA TYR A 143 7.66 0.86 -8.30
C TYR A 143 8.43 0.64 -9.61
N SER A 144 8.31 -0.55 -10.19
CA SER A 144 9.03 -0.92 -11.42
C SER A 144 8.70 -0.04 -12.63
N PHE A 145 7.48 0.50 -12.71
CA PHE A 145 7.12 1.42 -13.80
C PHE A 145 7.91 2.75 -13.77
N MET A 146 8.54 3.08 -12.64
CA MET A 146 9.42 4.26 -12.52
C MET A 146 10.85 3.99 -13.04
N TRP A 147 11.21 2.73 -13.27
CA TRP A 147 12.61 2.38 -13.59
C TRP A 147 12.98 2.63 -15.06
N GLY A 148 11.99 2.77 -15.94
CA GLY A 148 12.16 2.94 -17.38
C GLY A 148 12.65 4.32 -17.86
N CYS A 149 12.82 5.31 -16.95
CA CYS A 149 13.29 6.65 -17.31
C CYS A 149 14.82 6.75 -17.20
N GLU A 150 15.57 5.82 -17.83
CA GLU A 150 17.03 5.70 -17.64
C GLU A 150 17.80 6.87 -18.21
N ASP A 151 17.39 7.34 -19.38
CA ASP A 151 18.08 8.35 -20.15
C ASP A 151 17.53 9.76 -19.95
N ASP A 152 16.47 9.91 -19.16
CA ASP A 152 15.84 11.20 -18.88
C ASP A 152 15.61 11.43 -17.37
N PRO A 153 16.60 11.99 -16.66
CA PRO A 153 16.46 12.37 -15.26
C PRO A 153 15.34 13.39 -15.01
N VAL A 154 15.02 14.22 -16.01
CA VAL A 154 13.95 15.22 -15.90
C VAL A 154 12.59 14.54 -15.93
N GLU A 155 12.37 13.59 -16.84
CA GLU A 155 11.15 12.79 -16.89
C GLU A 155 10.93 12.03 -15.59
N TRP A 156 11.97 11.36 -15.07
CA TRP A 156 11.88 10.65 -13.80
C TRP A 156 11.48 11.58 -12.65
N LYS A 157 12.11 12.74 -12.57
CA LYS A 157 11.79 13.75 -11.56
C LYS A 157 10.35 14.23 -11.68
N GLN A 158 9.87 14.52 -12.87
CA GLN A 158 8.50 14.95 -13.12
C GLN A 158 7.48 13.88 -12.70
N LYS A 159 7.72 12.61 -13.02
CA LYS A 159 6.86 11.48 -12.62
C LYS A 159 6.82 11.33 -11.09
N ARG A 160 7.99 11.35 -10.43
CA ARG A 160 8.06 11.29 -8.97
C ARG A 160 7.33 12.47 -8.32
N ASP A 161 7.65 13.69 -8.74
CA ASP A 161 7.08 14.90 -8.14
C ASP A 161 5.56 14.98 -8.36
N LYS A 162 5.06 14.52 -9.52
CA LYS A 162 3.63 14.38 -9.76
C LYS A 162 3.02 13.36 -8.80
N MET A 163 3.60 12.19 -8.67
CA MET A 163 3.11 11.14 -7.78
C MET A 163 3.08 11.61 -6.32
N CYS A 164 4.13 12.29 -5.84
CA CYS A 164 4.18 12.84 -4.48
C CYS A 164 3.18 13.98 -4.23
N ARG A 165 2.77 14.71 -5.25
CA ARG A 165 1.69 15.73 -5.12
C ARG A 165 0.29 15.13 -5.10
N GLU A 166 0.11 14.01 -5.80
CA GLU A 166 -1.20 13.39 -6.03
C GLU A 166 -1.46 12.17 -5.13
N TRP A 167 -0.50 11.76 -4.32
CA TRP A 167 -0.63 10.57 -3.49
C TRP A 167 -1.77 10.68 -2.48
N THR A 168 -2.47 9.59 -2.34
CA THR A 168 -3.46 9.40 -1.28
C THR A 168 -3.28 7.99 -0.72
N PHE A 169 -3.20 7.88 0.60
CA PHE A 169 -3.03 6.60 1.26
C PHE A 169 -4.33 6.21 1.96
N ALA A 170 -4.85 5.04 1.63
CA ALA A 170 -6.04 4.46 2.28
C ALA A 170 -5.82 4.29 3.80
N THR A 171 -4.57 4.14 4.20
CA THR A 171 -4.14 3.92 5.59
C THR A 171 -4.68 4.96 6.56
N ASN A 172 -4.69 6.26 6.20
CA ASN A 172 -5.21 7.31 7.06
C ASN A 172 -6.72 7.16 7.33
N ALA A 173 -7.50 6.88 6.29
CA ALA A 173 -8.94 6.66 6.42
C ALA A 173 -9.25 5.39 7.21
N LEU A 174 -8.50 4.31 6.95
CA LEU A 174 -8.62 3.04 7.66
C LEU A 174 -8.25 3.18 9.14
N ALA A 175 -7.15 3.85 9.46
CA ALA A 175 -6.76 4.11 10.85
C ALA A 175 -7.84 4.90 11.60
N ALA A 176 -8.34 5.99 11.00
CA ALA A 176 -9.41 6.80 11.60
C ALA A 176 -10.69 6.00 11.84
N ALA A 177 -11.05 5.06 10.94
CA ALA A 177 -12.23 4.20 11.11
C ALA A 177 -12.12 3.27 12.34
N TYR A 178 -10.90 2.98 12.81
CA TYR A 178 -10.65 2.21 14.03
C TYR A 178 -10.20 3.07 15.22
N GLY A 179 -10.37 4.40 15.16
CA GLY A 179 -10.00 5.32 16.23
C GLY A 179 -8.50 5.54 16.40
N LEU A 180 -7.72 5.27 15.36
CA LEU A 180 -6.27 5.44 15.34
C LEU A 180 -5.86 6.66 14.50
N GLN A 181 -4.66 7.16 14.75
CA GLN A 181 -3.93 8.07 13.86
C GLN A 181 -2.78 7.31 13.19
N ALA A 182 -2.75 7.31 11.86
CA ALA A 182 -1.63 6.78 11.12
C ALA A 182 -0.56 7.86 10.91
N HIS A 183 0.71 7.46 11.00
CA HIS A 183 1.86 8.32 10.77
C HIS A 183 2.85 7.62 9.86
N SER A 184 3.36 8.31 8.86
CA SER A 184 4.52 7.83 8.13
C SER A 184 5.62 8.89 8.15
N PRO A 185 6.85 8.54 8.55
CA PRO A 185 7.96 9.49 8.51
C PRO A 185 8.32 9.91 7.08
N TYR A 186 7.96 9.09 6.08
CA TYR A 186 8.20 9.40 4.68
C TYR A 186 7.20 10.42 4.11
N THR A 187 6.11 10.71 4.82
CA THR A 187 5.13 11.73 4.42
C THR A 187 5.19 13.00 5.27
N GLU A 188 6.14 13.10 6.22
CA GLU A 188 6.39 14.34 6.97
C GLU A 188 6.88 15.42 5.99
N PRO A 189 6.33 16.65 6.06
CA PRO A 189 6.57 17.68 5.03
C PRO A 189 8.05 17.98 4.79
N GLU A 190 8.84 18.14 5.83
CA GLU A 190 10.26 18.45 5.74
C GLU A 190 11.06 17.28 5.13
N PHE A 191 10.68 16.04 5.44
CA PHE A 191 11.28 14.85 4.84
C PHE A 191 10.97 14.77 3.34
N VAL A 192 9.72 15.03 2.95
CA VAL A 192 9.29 15.08 1.54
C VAL A 192 10.04 16.16 0.77
N GLU A 193 10.11 17.38 1.32
CA GLU A 193 10.82 18.49 0.70
C GLU A 193 12.30 18.13 0.46
N TRP A 194 12.96 17.57 1.48
CA TRP A 194 14.33 17.09 1.34
C TRP A 194 14.45 16.00 0.29
N ALA A 195 13.62 14.96 0.34
CA ALA A 195 13.71 13.81 -0.57
C ALA A 195 13.52 14.25 -2.02
N VAL A 196 12.50 15.07 -2.30
CA VAL A 196 12.21 15.59 -3.64
C VAL A 196 13.29 16.55 -4.14
N GLY A 197 13.84 17.39 -3.24
CA GLY A 197 14.83 18.40 -3.60
C GLY A 197 16.26 17.89 -3.70
N GLN A 198 16.62 16.83 -2.95
CA GLN A 198 18.01 16.45 -2.74
C GLN A 198 18.35 15.02 -3.23
N THR A 199 17.38 14.25 -3.72
CA THR A 199 17.66 12.94 -4.31
C THR A 199 17.39 12.92 -5.81
N GLN A 200 18.20 12.14 -6.52
CA GLN A 200 18.13 11.94 -7.96
C GLN A 200 17.77 10.48 -8.27
N ARG A 201 17.45 10.17 -9.52
CA ARG A 201 17.18 8.80 -9.95
C ARG A 201 18.32 7.85 -9.61
N SER A 202 19.57 8.26 -9.83
CA SER A 202 20.78 7.47 -9.54
C SER A 202 20.97 7.14 -8.05
N ASP A 203 20.40 7.95 -7.15
CA ASP A 203 20.39 7.65 -5.71
C ASP A 203 19.30 6.61 -5.36
N CYS A 204 18.29 6.50 -6.20
CA CYS A 204 17.08 5.73 -5.90
C CYS A 204 17.03 4.37 -6.58
N ILE A 205 17.56 4.24 -7.80
CA ILE A 205 17.37 3.06 -8.66
C ILE A 205 18.73 2.57 -9.17
N ALA A 206 19.02 1.28 -8.93
CA ALA A 206 20.23 0.62 -9.44
C ALA A 206 20.05 -0.89 -9.58
N GLU A 207 20.95 -1.54 -10.31
CA GLU A 207 21.11 -3.00 -10.27
C GLU A 207 21.85 -3.38 -8.98
N ARG A 208 21.30 -4.33 -8.23
CA ARG A 208 21.87 -4.83 -6.98
C ARG A 208 21.56 -6.31 -6.81
N SER A 209 22.38 -6.97 -6.04
CA SER A 209 22.18 -8.33 -5.62
C SER A 209 21.15 -8.38 -4.50
N VAL A 210 20.00 -9.05 -4.70
CA VAL A 210 18.88 -9.13 -3.75
C VAL A 210 18.51 -10.57 -3.46
N ARG A 211 17.83 -10.78 -2.34
CA ARG A 211 17.30 -12.08 -1.91
C ARG A 211 15.79 -12.09 -1.89
N LEU A 212 15.21 -13.25 -2.22
CA LEU A 212 13.77 -13.50 -2.12
C LEU A 212 13.36 -13.94 -0.72
N THR A 213 14.23 -14.75 -0.09
CA THR A 213 14.03 -15.33 1.26
C THR A 213 15.25 -15.10 2.13
N LEU A 214 15.06 -15.18 3.45
CA LEU A 214 16.17 -15.14 4.41
C LEU A 214 17.08 -16.36 4.17
N GLY A 215 18.38 -16.09 3.98
CA GLY A 215 19.35 -17.16 3.69
C GLY A 215 19.29 -17.72 2.28
N GLY A 216 18.37 -17.27 1.42
CA GLY A 216 18.31 -17.65 0.01
C GLY A 216 19.45 -17.11 -0.81
N GLU A 217 19.63 -17.68 -2.00
CA GLU A 217 20.61 -17.17 -2.97
C GLU A 217 20.29 -15.74 -3.39
N ALA A 218 21.33 -14.98 -3.57
CA ALA A 218 21.22 -13.62 -4.09
C ALA A 218 21.13 -13.65 -5.62
N ILE A 219 20.24 -12.82 -6.16
CA ILE A 219 20.07 -12.64 -7.61
C ILE A 219 20.28 -11.17 -7.98
N GLU A 220 20.92 -10.93 -9.13
CA GLU A 220 21.01 -9.58 -9.66
C GLU A 220 19.65 -9.10 -10.13
N HIS A 221 19.25 -7.94 -9.63
CA HIS A 221 17.93 -7.38 -9.91
C HIS A 221 17.96 -5.85 -9.85
N ARG A 222 17.20 -5.22 -10.72
CA ARG A 222 16.96 -3.78 -10.60
C ARG A 222 16.06 -3.51 -9.38
N VAL A 223 16.48 -2.56 -8.55
CA VAL A 223 15.75 -2.19 -7.34
C VAL A 223 15.57 -0.70 -7.22
N GLY A 224 14.45 -0.32 -6.63
CA GLY A 224 14.21 1.02 -6.11
C GLY A 224 14.70 1.19 -4.67
N LYS A 225 14.60 2.42 -4.15
CA LYS A 225 14.93 2.78 -2.77
C LYS A 225 16.40 2.53 -2.38
N VAL A 226 17.32 2.59 -3.34
CA VAL A 226 18.74 2.30 -3.08
C VAL A 226 19.28 3.17 -1.96
N VAL A 227 19.00 4.48 -1.98
CA VAL A 227 19.41 5.41 -0.93
C VAL A 227 18.92 5.01 0.46
N LEU A 228 17.69 4.47 0.57
CA LEU A 228 17.12 3.98 1.83
C LEU A 228 17.79 2.68 2.27
N ARG A 229 18.03 1.75 1.33
CA ARG A 229 18.69 0.47 1.57
C ARG A 229 20.14 0.65 2.03
N GLU A 230 20.85 1.58 1.44
CA GLU A 230 22.23 1.92 1.81
C GLU A 230 22.33 2.76 3.10
N ALA A 231 21.24 3.48 3.45
CA ALA A 231 21.22 4.27 4.67
C ALA A 231 21.16 3.39 5.92
N PHE A 232 20.52 2.22 5.87
CA PHE A 232 20.32 1.36 7.03
C PHE A 232 20.72 -0.07 6.70
N ASP A 233 21.59 -0.64 7.52
CA ASP A 233 21.92 -2.06 7.43
C ASP A 233 20.88 -2.84 8.25
N THR A 234 19.89 -3.39 7.56
CA THR A 234 18.78 -4.15 8.15
C THR A 234 18.66 -5.51 7.49
N ILE A 235 17.94 -6.41 8.12
CA ILE A 235 17.64 -7.74 7.59
C ILE A 235 16.97 -7.69 6.20
N SER A 236 16.31 -6.58 5.87
CA SER A 236 15.56 -6.39 4.63
C SER A 236 16.22 -5.44 3.64
N SER A 237 17.43 -4.92 3.95
CA SER A 237 18.08 -3.93 3.07
C SER A 237 18.22 -4.42 1.63
N TRP A 238 18.53 -5.69 1.44
CA TRP A 238 18.66 -6.30 0.12
C TRP A 238 17.62 -7.40 -0.14
N ARG A 239 16.47 -7.31 0.51
CA ARG A 239 15.28 -8.08 0.16
C ARG A 239 14.70 -7.56 -1.15
N ARG A 240 14.23 -8.45 -2.05
CA ARG A 240 13.40 -8.06 -3.18
C ARG A 240 12.11 -7.41 -2.65
N LYS A 241 11.69 -6.32 -3.28
CA LYS A 241 10.41 -5.69 -2.92
C LYS A 241 9.24 -6.55 -3.41
N ASP A 242 8.33 -6.83 -2.50
CA ASP A 242 7.01 -7.36 -2.80
C ASP A 242 5.94 -6.31 -2.44
N PRO A 243 4.88 -6.13 -3.28
CA PRO A 243 3.73 -5.31 -2.90
C PRO A 243 3.01 -5.92 -1.69
N ILE A 244 2.20 -5.12 -0.99
CA ILE A 244 1.47 -5.55 0.23
C ILE A 244 0.67 -6.84 -0.03
N GLU A 245 -0.03 -6.93 -1.16
CA GLU A 245 -0.83 -8.10 -1.53
C GLU A 245 0.00 -9.38 -1.70
N VAL A 246 1.22 -9.26 -2.22
CA VAL A 246 2.14 -10.41 -2.37
C VAL A 246 2.77 -10.75 -1.03
N GLY A 247 3.32 -9.78 -0.34
CA GLY A 247 4.01 -9.96 0.93
C GLY A 247 3.12 -10.58 2.00
N SER A 248 1.89 -10.11 2.13
CA SER A 248 0.88 -10.63 3.05
C SER A 248 0.28 -11.98 2.61
N GLY A 249 0.37 -12.32 1.31
CA GLY A 249 -0.24 -13.53 0.73
C GLY A 249 -1.66 -13.36 0.22
N ILE A 250 -2.28 -12.17 0.29
CA ILE A 250 -3.68 -11.95 -0.13
C ILE A 250 -3.86 -11.96 -1.65
N THR A 251 -2.80 -12.00 -2.45
CA THR A 251 -2.85 -12.00 -3.92
C THR A 251 -3.84 -13.03 -4.49
N VAL A 252 -4.07 -14.13 -3.78
CA VAL A 252 -4.96 -15.21 -4.19
C VAL A 252 -6.36 -14.72 -4.55
N ILE A 253 -6.89 -13.68 -3.87
CA ILE A 253 -8.21 -13.12 -4.18
C ILE A 253 -8.22 -12.26 -5.45
N GLY A 254 -7.07 -11.91 -6.00
CA GLY A 254 -6.94 -11.22 -7.29
C GLY A 254 -7.13 -12.15 -8.50
N HIS A 255 -7.25 -13.45 -8.27
CA HIS A 255 -7.32 -14.47 -9.31
C HIS A 255 -8.69 -15.17 -9.35
N ASP A 256 -9.19 -15.43 -10.55
CA ASP A 256 -10.49 -16.04 -10.78
C ASP A 256 -10.69 -17.40 -10.08
N PRO A 257 -9.70 -18.29 -9.92
CA PRO A 257 -9.90 -19.55 -9.20
C PRO A 257 -10.50 -19.40 -7.80
N TYR A 258 -10.07 -18.34 -7.05
CA TYR A 258 -10.65 -18.09 -5.73
C TYR A 258 -12.16 -17.76 -5.81
N TRP A 259 -12.55 -16.92 -6.76
CA TRP A 259 -13.93 -16.48 -6.91
C TRP A 259 -14.82 -17.49 -7.65
N SER A 260 -14.24 -18.46 -8.36
CA SER A 260 -14.98 -19.45 -9.12
C SER A 260 -15.77 -20.43 -8.23
N GLU A 261 -15.40 -20.54 -6.96
CA GLU A 261 -16.19 -21.26 -5.95
C GLU A 261 -17.45 -20.48 -5.53
N LEU A 262 -17.45 -19.14 -5.70
CA LEU A 262 -18.51 -18.24 -5.24
C LEU A 262 -19.33 -17.66 -6.40
N ILE A 263 -18.76 -17.53 -7.59
CA ILE A 263 -19.35 -16.91 -8.77
C ILE A 263 -19.10 -17.82 -9.96
N SER A 264 -20.16 -18.42 -10.52
CA SER A 264 -20.03 -19.26 -11.71
C SER A 264 -19.66 -18.44 -12.96
N ASP A 265 -19.17 -19.11 -14.01
CA ASP A 265 -18.82 -18.43 -15.27
C ASP A 265 -20.07 -17.85 -15.95
N ASP A 266 -21.19 -18.58 -15.92
CA ASP A 266 -22.46 -18.11 -16.47
C ASP A 266 -22.98 -16.86 -15.73
N GLU A 267 -22.92 -16.88 -14.41
CA GLU A 267 -23.28 -15.73 -13.56
C GLU A 267 -22.39 -14.52 -13.87
N PHE A 268 -21.08 -14.74 -13.97
CA PHE A 268 -20.15 -13.66 -14.31
C PHE A 268 -20.41 -13.10 -15.72
N ALA A 269 -20.66 -13.97 -16.71
CA ALA A 269 -20.97 -13.54 -18.08
C ALA A 269 -22.26 -12.71 -18.15
N ALA A 270 -23.32 -13.16 -17.46
CA ALA A 270 -24.59 -12.44 -17.40
C ALA A 270 -24.42 -11.07 -16.71
N ALA A 271 -23.74 -11.02 -15.56
CA ALA A 271 -23.47 -9.79 -14.84
C ALA A 271 -22.60 -8.81 -15.65
N LYS A 272 -21.60 -9.33 -16.36
CA LYS A 272 -20.73 -8.53 -17.22
C LYS A 272 -21.51 -7.86 -18.37
N ALA A 273 -22.44 -8.60 -19.00
CA ALA A 273 -23.28 -8.05 -20.06
C ALA A 273 -24.26 -6.98 -19.53
N ASP A 274 -24.92 -7.22 -18.38
CA ASP A 274 -25.79 -6.25 -17.73
C ASP A 274 -25.01 -4.98 -17.38
N LEU A 275 -23.91 -5.10 -16.69
CA LEU A 275 -23.10 -3.98 -16.23
C LEU A 275 -22.47 -3.19 -17.40
N GLN A 276 -22.09 -3.88 -18.49
CA GLN A 276 -21.60 -3.21 -19.69
C GLN A 276 -22.68 -2.33 -20.32
N SER A 277 -23.93 -2.78 -20.34
CA SER A 277 -25.06 -1.97 -20.83
C SER A 277 -25.31 -0.73 -19.97
N ARG A 278 -24.90 -0.79 -18.70
CA ARG A 278 -24.96 0.29 -17.71
C ARG A 278 -23.68 1.14 -17.66
N GLY A 279 -22.68 0.87 -18.52
CA GLY A 279 -21.43 1.64 -18.62
C GLY A 279 -20.33 1.22 -17.63
N PHE A 280 -20.39 0.02 -17.09
CA PHE A 280 -19.33 -0.55 -16.26
C PHE A 280 -18.58 -1.65 -17.00
N VAL A 281 -17.26 -1.61 -16.95
CA VAL A 281 -16.39 -2.61 -17.57
C VAL A 281 -15.78 -3.49 -16.49
N LEU A 282 -16.29 -4.71 -16.35
CA LEU A 282 -15.74 -5.69 -15.43
C LEU A 282 -14.48 -6.35 -15.99
N LYS A 283 -13.45 -6.48 -15.13
CA LYS A 283 -12.18 -7.13 -15.48
C LYS A 283 -12.23 -8.64 -15.24
N ASN A 284 -12.69 -9.06 -14.06
CA ASN A 284 -12.69 -10.43 -13.56
C ASN A 284 -13.78 -10.60 -12.49
N LYS A 285 -13.88 -11.80 -11.89
CA LYS A 285 -14.86 -12.13 -10.85
C LYS A 285 -14.64 -11.33 -9.54
N GLU A 286 -13.39 -11.06 -9.17
CA GLU A 286 -13.08 -10.15 -8.06
C GLU A 286 -13.72 -8.78 -8.26
N HIS A 287 -13.55 -8.22 -9.46
CA HIS A 287 -14.10 -6.91 -9.78
C HIS A 287 -15.64 -6.89 -9.71
N LEU A 288 -16.30 -8.00 -10.04
CA LEU A 288 -17.76 -8.15 -9.84
C LEU A 288 -18.13 -8.20 -8.36
N ALA A 289 -17.39 -8.96 -7.54
CA ALA A 289 -17.64 -9.03 -6.10
C ALA A 289 -17.48 -7.66 -5.45
N ASN A 290 -16.41 -6.95 -5.78
CA ASN A 290 -16.17 -5.59 -5.30
C ASN A 290 -17.24 -4.61 -5.76
N PHE A 291 -17.68 -4.71 -7.02
CA PHE A 291 -18.77 -3.88 -7.54
C PHE A 291 -20.09 -4.14 -6.82
N ARG A 292 -20.42 -5.39 -6.50
CA ARG A 292 -21.62 -5.73 -5.71
C ARG A 292 -21.59 -5.07 -4.33
N ALA A 293 -20.47 -5.09 -3.65
CA ALA A 293 -20.30 -4.41 -2.37
C ALA A 293 -20.41 -2.88 -2.52
N PHE A 294 -19.89 -2.34 -3.63
CA PHE A 294 -19.99 -0.93 -3.98
C PHE A 294 -21.45 -0.51 -4.25
N GLU A 295 -22.16 -1.27 -5.06
CA GLU A 295 -23.59 -1.00 -5.36
C GLU A 295 -24.47 -1.14 -4.10
N ALA A 296 -24.18 -2.09 -3.23
CA ALA A 296 -24.83 -2.23 -1.92
C ALA A 296 -24.58 -1.02 -1.01
N SER A 297 -23.41 -0.40 -1.10
CA SER A 297 -23.03 0.75 -0.29
C SER A 297 -23.54 2.09 -0.83
N PHE A 298 -23.61 2.25 -2.16
CA PHE A 298 -23.88 3.53 -2.80
C PHE A 298 -25.09 3.53 -3.73
N GLY A 299 -25.94 2.51 -3.60
CA GLY A 299 -27.13 2.36 -4.45
C GLY A 299 -26.81 1.93 -5.86
N ARG A 300 -27.84 1.66 -6.64
CA ARG A 300 -27.72 1.21 -8.02
C ARG A 300 -26.84 2.19 -8.82
N ASP A 301 -25.89 1.64 -9.56
CA ASP A 301 -24.93 2.40 -10.36
C ASP A 301 -24.03 3.36 -9.57
N GLY A 302 -23.97 3.24 -8.24
CA GLY A 302 -23.18 4.14 -7.39
C GLY A 302 -23.70 5.58 -7.37
N THR A 303 -24.99 5.79 -7.53
CA THR A 303 -25.61 7.14 -7.61
C THR A 303 -25.44 7.95 -6.32
N ALA A 304 -25.25 7.29 -5.17
CA ALA A 304 -24.97 7.91 -3.89
C ALA A 304 -23.45 7.98 -3.54
N HIS A 305 -22.57 7.94 -4.55
CA HIS A 305 -21.11 8.06 -4.32
C HIS A 305 -20.77 9.40 -3.65
N PRO A 306 -20.01 9.40 -2.53
CA PRO A 306 -19.88 10.60 -1.68
C PRO A 306 -19.00 11.72 -2.26
N LYS A 307 -18.14 11.40 -3.23
CA LYS A 307 -17.10 12.34 -3.70
C LYS A 307 -17.16 12.64 -5.20
N LYS A 308 -17.76 11.76 -5.99
CA LYS A 308 -17.72 11.85 -7.46
C LYS A 308 -19.10 11.66 -8.05
N LYS A 309 -19.36 12.39 -9.11
CA LYS A 309 -20.60 12.27 -9.88
C LYS A 309 -20.39 11.23 -10.98
N ARG A 310 -21.39 10.39 -11.17
CA ARG A 310 -21.47 9.53 -12.34
C ARG A 310 -22.07 10.33 -13.50
N LEU A 311 -21.42 10.28 -14.65
CA LEU A 311 -21.81 10.99 -15.87
C LEU A 311 -22.68 10.11 -16.77
N ALA A 312 -23.13 10.66 -17.89
CA ALA A 312 -23.87 9.92 -18.89
C ALA A 312 -23.03 8.78 -19.51
N LEU A 313 -23.71 7.80 -20.08
CA LEU A 313 -23.06 6.70 -20.77
C LEU A 313 -22.18 7.26 -21.92
N GLY A 314 -20.91 6.89 -21.90
CA GLY A 314 -19.94 7.39 -22.88
C GLY A 314 -19.12 8.59 -22.39
N GLU A 315 -19.42 9.17 -21.24
CA GLU A 315 -18.67 10.27 -20.63
C GLU A 315 -17.81 9.79 -19.45
N GLY A 316 -16.84 10.61 -19.02
CA GLY A 316 -15.96 10.33 -17.88
C GLY A 316 -15.10 9.09 -18.06
N CYS A 317 -14.91 8.35 -16.98
CA CYS A 317 -14.07 7.16 -16.97
C CYS A 317 -14.53 6.09 -17.95
N ALA A 318 -13.59 5.56 -18.74
CA ALA A 318 -13.85 4.49 -19.71
C ALA A 318 -14.39 3.20 -19.05
N GLY A 319 -14.07 2.96 -17.76
CA GLY A 319 -14.45 1.76 -17.02
C GLY A 319 -15.72 1.87 -16.18
N CYS A 320 -16.21 3.10 -15.84
CA CYS A 320 -17.35 3.24 -14.93
C CYS A 320 -18.18 4.52 -15.10
N CYS A 321 -17.83 5.39 -16.02
CA CYS A 321 -18.50 6.67 -16.28
C CYS A 321 -18.49 7.67 -15.09
N PHE A 322 -17.70 7.47 -14.05
CA PHE A 322 -17.48 8.50 -13.04
C PHE A 322 -16.56 9.60 -13.56
N GLU A 323 -16.72 10.81 -13.05
CA GLU A 323 -15.84 11.93 -13.38
C GLU A 323 -14.39 11.65 -12.96
N ILE A 324 -13.43 11.94 -13.83
CA ILE A 324 -11.99 11.68 -13.63
C ILE A 324 -11.10 12.90 -13.87
N GLY A 325 -11.62 14.00 -14.44
CA GLY A 325 -10.80 15.13 -14.87
C GLY A 325 -9.66 14.69 -15.80
N ASP A 326 -8.45 15.14 -15.52
CA ASP A 326 -7.24 14.80 -16.31
C ASP A 326 -6.54 13.51 -15.80
N ALA A 327 -7.14 12.77 -14.87
CA ALA A 327 -6.52 11.58 -14.29
C ALA A 327 -6.41 10.45 -15.32
N THR A 328 -5.25 9.80 -15.36
CA THR A 328 -5.01 8.62 -16.21
C THR A 328 -5.44 7.31 -15.56
N PHE A 329 -5.64 7.31 -14.24
CA PHE A 329 -6.12 6.20 -13.43
C PHE A 329 -7.44 6.59 -12.77
N CYS A 330 -8.40 5.66 -12.73
CA CYS A 330 -9.67 5.88 -12.05
C CYS A 330 -9.65 5.25 -10.64
N ASP A 331 -9.70 6.07 -9.62
CA ASP A 331 -9.74 5.66 -8.21
C ASP A 331 -11.05 4.97 -7.79
N VAL A 332 -12.12 5.06 -8.62
CA VAL A 332 -13.39 4.35 -8.35
C VAL A 332 -13.37 2.92 -8.86
N CYS A 333 -12.86 2.66 -10.08
CA CYS A 333 -12.92 1.32 -10.70
C CYS A 333 -11.56 0.72 -11.06
N GLY A 334 -10.47 1.44 -10.86
CA GLY A 334 -9.14 0.97 -11.23
C GLY A 334 -8.86 0.92 -12.73
N ALA A 335 -9.61 1.62 -13.58
CA ALA A 335 -9.34 1.66 -15.02
C ALA A 335 -8.04 2.41 -15.29
N TYR A 336 -7.20 1.83 -16.17
CA TYR A 336 -5.99 2.45 -16.70
C TYR A 336 -5.78 1.99 -18.17
N PRO A 337 -5.69 2.90 -19.14
CA PRO A 337 -6.03 4.32 -19.02
C PRO A 337 -7.51 4.50 -18.65
N ALA A 338 -7.79 5.52 -17.83
CA ALA A 338 -9.15 5.85 -17.43
C ALA A 338 -9.86 6.73 -18.45
N GLN A 339 -9.09 7.49 -19.22
CA GLN A 339 -9.60 8.35 -20.28
C GLN A 339 -10.06 7.52 -21.49
N ARG A 340 -11.08 8.00 -22.17
CA ARG A 340 -11.54 7.44 -23.44
C ARG A 340 -10.61 7.91 -24.55
N SER A 341 -10.19 6.98 -25.41
CA SER A 341 -9.46 7.28 -26.64
C SER A 341 -10.39 7.91 -27.68
#